data_96278964b3d522189424ce7c9fe709e0
#
_entry.id   96278964b3d522189424ce7c9fe709e0
#
_cell.length_a   1.000
_cell.length_b   1.000
_cell.length_c   1.000
_cell.angle_alpha   90.00
_cell.angle_beta   90.00
_cell.angle_gamma   90.00
#
_symmetry.space_group_name_H-M   'P 1'
#
loop_
_entity.id
_entity.type
_entity.pdbx_description
1 polymer ?
#
loop_
_entity_poly.entity_id
_entity_poly.type
_entity_poly.pdbx_seq_one_letter_code
_entity_poly.pdbx_strand_id
1 'polypeptide(L)'
;SRPEQLPRLQDLLERGTANGLRGLEVLPPERIRELEPHAAGLAALRVPEEGIVDYPAVCETLARQIEERGGRVVLSAAARRLRLRGEEWIAETDQGEFVSDYLVACAGLQADRVARLAGESTEIRIVPFRGDYYRLKPEREFLVRNLIYPVADPRFPFLGVHFTRMIRGGIEAGPNAVLSLAREGYSRTAFHPRDAFDALVFPGLWRFLARHASMCWSELRRAFSRQLFCRSLQTLVPEVQPEDLEPAGAGIRAQAMTPDGRLVEDFAFLARRRAVHVLNAPSPAATACLAIGEEVAGQLAALL
;
A
#
# COMPACT_ATOMS: atom_id res chain seq x y z
N SER A 1 20.64 -1.14 10.11
CA SER A 1 21.31 -0.04 10.82
C SER A 1 21.64 -0.37 12.29
N ARG A 2 20.98 -1.35 12.90
CA ARG A 2 21.14 -1.74 14.31
C ARG A 2 21.51 -3.21 14.43
N PRO A 3 22.35 -3.63 15.42
CA PRO A 3 22.75 -5.02 15.58
C PRO A 3 21.58 -6.00 15.71
N GLU A 4 20.50 -5.61 16.41
CA GLU A 4 19.29 -6.43 16.60
C GLU A 4 18.52 -6.69 15.29
N GLN A 5 18.84 -5.99 14.20
CA GLN A 5 18.24 -6.19 12.87
C GLN A 5 18.98 -7.24 12.03
N LEU A 6 20.19 -7.64 12.40
CA LEU A 6 20.99 -8.59 11.61
C LEU A 6 20.32 -9.97 11.46
N PRO A 7 19.73 -10.57 12.51
CA PRO A 7 19.01 -11.82 12.35
C PRO A 7 17.87 -11.72 11.32
N ARG A 8 17.15 -10.61 11.33
CA ARG A 8 16.04 -10.38 10.36
C ARG A 8 16.53 -10.19 8.94
N LEU A 9 17.72 -9.62 8.76
CA LEU A 9 18.34 -9.52 7.45
C LEU A 9 18.63 -10.91 6.89
N GLN A 10 19.07 -11.83 7.75
CA GLN A 10 19.29 -13.23 7.41
C GLN A 10 17.96 -13.94 7.06
N ASP A 11 16.89 -13.74 7.87
CA ASP A 11 15.56 -14.27 7.56
C ASP A 11 15.05 -13.79 6.20
N LEU A 12 15.32 -12.51 5.83
CA LEU A 12 14.94 -11.96 4.54
C LEU A 12 15.71 -12.62 3.39
N LEU A 13 17.02 -12.89 3.57
CA LEU A 13 17.83 -13.63 2.60
C LEU A 13 17.27 -15.04 2.36
N GLU A 14 16.98 -15.76 3.43
CA GLU A 14 16.44 -17.12 3.37
C GLU A 14 15.07 -17.15 2.68
N ARG A 15 14.18 -16.25 3.04
CA ARG A 15 12.85 -16.10 2.41
C ARG A 15 12.95 -15.70 0.95
N GLY A 16 13.81 -14.74 0.61
CA GLY A 16 14.04 -14.33 -0.77
C GLY A 16 14.55 -15.49 -1.63
N THR A 17 15.50 -16.26 -1.10
CA THR A 17 16.04 -17.46 -1.77
C THR A 17 14.96 -18.53 -1.94
N ALA A 18 14.17 -18.80 -0.91
CA ALA A 18 13.06 -19.75 -0.98
C ALA A 18 11.99 -19.35 -2.00
N ASN A 19 11.79 -18.04 -2.18
CA ASN A 19 10.89 -17.47 -3.19
C ASN A 19 11.50 -17.43 -4.61
N GLY A 20 12.73 -17.94 -4.80
CA GLY A 20 13.37 -18.06 -6.10
C GLY A 20 14.11 -16.83 -6.59
N LEU A 21 14.30 -15.78 -5.76
CA LEU A 21 15.11 -14.62 -6.11
C LEU A 21 16.58 -15.02 -6.31
N ARG A 22 17.23 -14.41 -7.30
CA ARG A 22 18.60 -14.75 -7.69
C ARG A 22 19.57 -13.60 -7.39
N GLY A 23 20.82 -13.96 -7.11
CA GLY A 23 21.87 -12.96 -6.90
C GLY A 23 21.72 -12.15 -5.62
N LEU A 24 20.95 -12.65 -4.64
CA LEU A 24 20.86 -12.06 -3.32
C LEU A 24 22.23 -12.10 -2.64
N GLU A 25 22.65 -11.00 -2.05
CA GLU A 25 23.96 -10.87 -1.41
C GLU A 25 23.84 -10.03 -0.13
N VAL A 26 24.41 -10.52 0.97
CA VAL A 26 24.58 -9.72 2.18
C VAL A 26 25.87 -8.93 2.07
N LEU A 27 25.74 -7.60 2.05
CA LEU A 27 26.83 -6.67 1.87
C LEU A 27 27.35 -6.15 3.21
N PRO A 28 28.68 -6.19 3.45
CA PRO A 28 29.30 -5.46 4.56
C PRO A 28 29.35 -3.95 4.28
N PRO A 29 29.66 -3.11 5.27
CA PRO A 29 29.64 -1.64 5.13
C PRO A 29 30.48 -1.08 3.98
N GLU A 30 31.60 -1.69 3.67
CA GLU A 30 32.49 -1.28 2.58
C GLU A 30 31.80 -1.46 1.22
N ARG A 31 31.16 -2.60 1.02
CA ARG A 31 30.44 -2.92 -0.20
C ARG A 31 29.17 -2.08 -0.36
N ILE A 32 28.51 -1.73 0.75
CA ILE A 32 27.38 -0.79 0.72
C ILE A 32 27.85 0.54 0.13
N ARG A 33 28.97 1.09 0.61
CA ARG A 33 29.50 2.39 0.14
C ARG A 33 29.97 2.39 -1.30
N GLU A 34 30.40 1.25 -1.83
CA GLU A 34 30.74 1.13 -3.26
C GLU A 34 29.51 1.30 -4.16
N LEU A 35 28.35 0.77 -3.75
CA LEU A 35 27.10 0.85 -4.50
C LEU A 35 26.34 2.15 -4.20
N GLU A 36 26.25 2.50 -2.93
CA GLU A 36 25.57 3.66 -2.38
C GLU A 36 26.53 4.48 -1.49
N PRO A 37 27.34 5.39 -2.07
CA PRO A 37 28.43 6.07 -1.35
C PRO A 37 27.99 6.83 -0.10
N HIS A 38 26.73 7.28 -0.06
CA HIS A 38 26.18 8.09 1.03
C HIS A 38 25.32 7.26 2.00
N ALA A 39 25.09 5.96 1.70
CA ALA A 39 24.30 5.11 2.58
C ALA A 39 25.14 4.60 3.77
N ALA A 40 24.48 4.47 4.91
CA ALA A 40 25.06 3.94 6.14
C ALA A 40 24.30 2.67 6.60
N GLY A 41 25.06 1.67 7.05
CA GLY A 41 24.49 0.44 7.59
C GLY A 41 25.56 -0.50 8.11
N LEU A 42 25.18 -1.39 9.02
CA LEU A 42 26.06 -2.48 9.50
C LEU A 42 26.14 -3.62 8.50
N ALA A 43 25.06 -3.84 7.77
CA ALA A 43 24.93 -4.77 6.64
C ALA A 43 23.72 -4.36 5.79
N ALA A 44 23.69 -4.83 4.55
CA ALA A 44 22.52 -4.68 3.68
C ALA A 44 22.29 -5.98 2.90
N LEU A 45 21.03 -6.26 2.57
CA LEU A 45 20.67 -7.30 1.61
C LEU A 45 20.50 -6.62 0.24
N ARG A 46 21.34 -6.99 -0.71
CA ARG A 46 21.19 -6.57 -2.10
C ARG A 46 20.21 -7.48 -2.81
N VAL A 47 19.26 -6.88 -3.50
CA VAL A 47 18.22 -7.57 -4.29
C VAL A 47 18.31 -7.08 -5.74
N PRO A 48 19.07 -7.75 -6.63
CA PRO A 48 19.32 -7.26 -8.00
C PRO A 48 18.08 -7.26 -8.90
N GLU A 49 17.11 -8.11 -8.60
CA GLU A 49 15.88 -8.26 -9.40
C GLU A 49 14.80 -7.22 -9.04
N GLU A 50 15.04 -6.39 -8.02
CA GLU A 50 14.13 -5.31 -7.66
C GLU A 50 14.17 -4.19 -8.69
N GLY A 51 13.01 -3.60 -8.98
CA GLY A 51 12.88 -2.56 -9.99
C GLY A 51 11.80 -1.54 -9.64
N ILE A 52 11.67 -0.55 -10.50
CA ILE A 52 10.63 0.50 -10.44
C ILE A 52 9.72 0.40 -11.65
N VAL A 53 8.46 0.78 -11.47
CA VAL A 53 7.45 0.72 -12.52
C VAL A 53 6.52 1.94 -12.47
N ASP A 54 6.05 2.38 -13.63
CA ASP A 54 5.02 3.42 -13.75
C ASP A 54 3.62 2.77 -13.69
N TYR A 55 3.01 2.73 -12.47
CA TYR A 55 1.68 2.14 -12.29
C TYR A 55 0.57 2.84 -13.08
N PRO A 56 0.54 4.17 -13.28
CA PRO A 56 -0.37 4.78 -14.23
C PRO A 56 -0.28 4.16 -15.63
N ALA A 57 0.94 4.00 -16.17
CA ALA A 57 1.13 3.37 -17.48
C ALA A 57 0.71 1.88 -17.50
N VAL A 58 0.89 1.15 -16.40
CA VAL A 58 0.36 -0.22 -16.25
C VAL A 58 -1.17 -0.22 -16.33
N CYS A 59 -1.83 0.66 -15.58
CA CYS A 59 -3.30 0.75 -15.58
C CYS A 59 -3.84 1.15 -16.97
N GLU A 60 -3.23 2.13 -17.63
CA GLU A 60 -3.61 2.55 -18.99
C GLU A 60 -3.44 1.41 -20.00
N THR A 61 -2.35 0.63 -19.86
CA THR A 61 -2.11 -0.52 -20.74
C THR A 61 -3.13 -1.62 -20.53
N LEU A 62 -3.45 -1.93 -19.27
CA LEU A 62 -4.48 -2.93 -18.95
C LEU A 62 -5.86 -2.48 -19.43
N ALA A 63 -6.22 -1.21 -19.25
CA ALA A 63 -7.48 -0.66 -19.75
C ALA A 63 -7.59 -0.83 -21.27
N ARG A 64 -6.54 -0.44 -22.03
CA ARG A 64 -6.49 -0.64 -23.49
C ARG A 64 -6.64 -2.11 -23.87
N GLN A 65 -5.94 -3.03 -23.18
CA GLN A 65 -6.05 -4.47 -23.46
C GLN A 65 -7.46 -5.03 -23.20
N ILE A 66 -8.18 -4.50 -22.21
CA ILE A 66 -9.58 -4.84 -21.96
C ILE A 66 -10.43 -4.42 -23.17
N GLU A 67 -10.26 -3.19 -23.66
CA GLU A 67 -11.02 -2.66 -24.80
C GLU A 67 -10.70 -3.39 -26.10
N GLU A 68 -9.43 -3.69 -26.38
CA GLU A 68 -8.98 -4.47 -27.53
C GLU A 68 -9.58 -5.90 -27.57
N ARG A 69 -9.95 -6.44 -26.39
CA ARG A 69 -10.62 -7.73 -26.25
C ARG A 69 -12.14 -7.64 -26.24
N GLY A 70 -12.70 -6.47 -26.57
CA GLY A 70 -14.14 -6.22 -26.61
C GLY A 70 -14.78 -5.88 -25.27
N GLY A 71 -13.99 -5.72 -24.21
CA GLY A 71 -14.45 -5.20 -22.93
C GLY A 71 -14.69 -3.69 -22.99
N ARG A 72 -15.19 -3.13 -21.88
CA ARG A 72 -15.43 -1.68 -21.74
C ARG A 72 -14.89 -1.18 -20.43
N VAL A 73 -14.24 -0.03 -20.43
CA VAL A 73 -13.85 0.72 -19.25
C VAL A 73 -14.75 1.96 -19.14
N VAL A 74 -15.58 2.02 -18.10
CA VAL A 74 -16.52 3.11 -17.88
C VAL A 74 -16.07 3.93 -16.68
N LEU A 75 -15.57 5.13 -16.92
CA LEU A 75 -15.13 6.06 -15.88
C LEU A 75 -16.30 6.88 -15.33
N SER A 76 -16.12 7.50 -14.16
CA SER A 76 -17.14 8.31 -13.49
C SER A 76 -18.46 7.57 -13.24
N ALA A 77 -18.39 6.25 -13.08
CA ALA A 77 -19.54 5.36 -12.89
C ALA A 77 -19.53 4.79 -11.47
N ALA A 78 -19.68 5.65 -10.47
CA ALA A 78 -19.72 5.19 -9.09
C ALA A 78 -20.93 4.28 -8.85
N ALA A 79 -20.69 3.07 -8.32
CA ALA A 79 -21.76 2.15 -7.96
C ALA A 79 -22.59 2.71 -6.78
N ARG A 80 -23.88 2.89 -6.99
CA ARG A 80 -24.84 3.41 -6.02
C ARG A 80 -25.67 2.30 -5.38
N ARG A 81 -25.94 1.24 -6.14
CA ARG A 81 -26.66 0.06 -5.69
C ARG A 81 -26.16 -1.17 -6.43
N LEU A 82 -26.03 -2.28 -5.72
CA LEU A 82 -25.73 -3.60 -6.28
C LEU A 82 -26.81 -4.56 -5.81
N ARG A 83 -27.43 -5.29 -6.74
CA ARG A 83 -28.48 -6.27 -6.40
C ARG A 83 -28.43 -7.48 -7.32
N LEU A 84 -28.64 -8.63 -6.74
CA LEU A 84 -28.83 -9.87 -7.48
C LEU A 84 -30.33 -10.08 -7.71
N ARG A 85 -30.74 -10.18 -8.97
CA ARG A 85 -32.12 -10.47 -9.38
C ARG A 85 -32.13 -11.76 -10.20
N GLY A 86 -32.64 -12.84 -9.63
CA GLY A 86 -32.48 -14.17 -10.21
C GLY A 86 -30.99 -14.54 -10.21
N GLU A 87 -30.45 -14.73 -11.40
CA GLU A 87 -29.03 -15.07 -11.61
C GLU A 87 -28.19 -13.89 -12.12
N GLU A 88 -28.79 -12.69 -12.28
CA GLU A 88 -28.13 -11.51 -12.84
C GLU A 88 -27.81 -10.48 -11.76
N TRP A 89 -26.59 -9.98 -11.77
CA TRP A 89 -26.19 -8.79 -11.02
C TRP A 89 -26.60 -7.53 -11.76
N ILE A 90 -27.20 -6.59 -11.05
CA ILE A 90 -27.56 -5.27 -11.53
C ILE A 90 -26.76 -4.24 -10.72
N ALA A 91 -25.92 -3.49 -11.40
CA ALA A 91 -25.15 -2.38 -10.84
C ALA A 91 -25.74 -1.05 -11.32
N GLU A 92 -26.42 -0.35 -10.41
CA GLU A 92 -26.89 1.03 -10.65
C GLU A 92 -25.73 1.98 -10.37
N THR A 93 -25.39 2.80 -11.35
CA THR A 93 -24.25 3.74 -11.29
C THR A 93 -24.67 5.14 -11.73
N ASP A 94 -23.75 6.11 -11.57
CA ASP A 94 -23.97 7.48 -12.08
C ASP A 94 -24.03 7.55 -13.62
N GLN A 95 -23.64 6.49 -14.33
CA GLN A 95 -23.67 6.37 -15.79
C GLN A 95 -24.77 5.43 -16.30
N GLY A 96 -25.71 5.02 -15.43
CA GLY A 96 -26.79 4.11 -15.75
C GLY A 96 -26.68 2.74 -15.11
N GLU A 97 -27.49 1.81 -15.58
CA GLU A 97 -27.55 0.42 -15.12
C GLU A 97 -26.68 -0.48 -15.97
N PHE A 98 -25.94 -1.37 -15.31
CA PHE A 98 -25.18 -2.44 -15.94
C PHE A 98 -25.69 -3.78 -15.42
N VAL A 99 -25.95 -4.72 -16.34
CA VAL A 99 -26.42 -6.07 -16.03
C VAL A 99 -25.34 -7.06 -16.43
N SER A 100 -25.09 -8.05 -15.57
CA SER A 100 -24.10 -9.10 -15.82
C SER A 100 -24.42 -10.36 -15.03
N ASP A 101 -23.94 -11.50 -15.51
CA ASP A 101 -24.10 -12.80 -14.84
C ASP A 101 -23.27 -12.87 -13.55
N TYR A 102 -22.14 -12.17 -13.49
CA TYR A 102 -21.20 -12.21 -12.37
C TYR A 102 -20.72 -10.81 -12.00
N LEU A 103 -20.31 -10.67 -10.73
CA LEU A 103 -19.75 -9.44 -10.20
C LEU A 103 -18.35 -9.68 -9.60
N VAL A 104 -17.38 -8.90 -10.00
CA VAL A 104 -16.08 -8.83 -9.31
C VAL A 104 -15.89 -7.42 -8.74
N ALA A 105 -15.68 -7.33 -7.44
CA ALA A 105 -15.50 -6.06 -6.75
C ALA A 105 -14.06 -5.92 -6.21
N CYS A 106 -13.23 -5.14 -6.92
CA CYS A 106 -11.86 -4.78 -6.54
C CYS A 106 -11.83 -3.31 -6.08
N ALA A 107 -12.59 -2.97 -5.04
CA ALA A 107 -12.92 -1.59 -4.69
C ALA A 107 -11.91 -0.91 -3.74
N GLY A 108 -10.78 -1.55 -3.41
CA GLY A 108 -9.68 -0.96 -2.64
C GLY A 108 -10.14 -0.27 -1.36
N LEU A 109 -9.99 1.04 -1.28
CA LEU A 109 -10.43 1.87 -0.15
C LEU A 109 -11.93 1.77 0.17
N GLN A 110 -12.75 1.34 -0.80
CA GLN A 110 -14.20 1.18 -0.64
C GLN A 110 -14.63 -0.30 -0.51
N ALA A 111 -13.70 -1.25 -0.40
CA ALA A 111 -13.95 -2.69 -0.47
C ALA A 111 -15.05 -3.17 0.49
N ASP A 112 -14.95 -2.78 1.77
CA ASP A 112 -15.95 -3.12 2.81
C ASP A 112 -17.32 -2.49 2.56
N ARG A 113 -17.37 -1.31 1.91
CA ARG A 113 -18.61 -0.62 1.57
C ARG A 113 -19.28 -1.23 0.36
N VAL A 114 -18.49 -1.59 -0.67
CA VAL A 114 -19.02 -2.22 -1.88
C VAL A 114 -19.54 -3.62 -1.57
N ALA A 115 -18.86 -4.39 -0.72
CA ALA A 115 -19.37 -5.68 -0.26
C ALA A 115 -20.72 -5.52 0.45
N ARG A 116 -20.85 -4.56 1.36
CA ARG A 116 -22.15 -4.27 2.02
C ARG A 116 -23.21 -3.75 1.05
N LEU A 117 -22.83 -2.97 0.03
CA LEU A 117 -23.74 -2.51 -1.02
C LEU A 117 -24.34 -3.69 -1.81
N ALA A 118 -23.54 -4.76 -2.00
CA ALA A 118 -23.97 -6.02 -2.61
C ALA A 118 -24.76 -6.92 -1.65
N GLY A 119 -25.07 -6.47 -0.42
CA GLY A 119 -25.80 -7.24 0.58
C GLY A 119 -24.95 -8.27 1.33
N GLU A 120 -23.61 -8.13 1.26
CA GLU A 120 -22.70 -9.02 1.95
C GLU A 120 -22.41 -8.53 3.39
N SER A 121 -22.32 -9.49 4.32
CA SER A 121 -21.90 -9.22 5.69
C SER A 121 -20.41 -9.52 5.83
N THR A 122 -19.67 -8.54 6.30
CA THR A 122 -18.24 -8.70 6.64
C THR A 122 -17.91 -7.95 7.92
N GLU A 123 -17.13 -8.56 8.79
CA GLU A 123 -16.59 -7.91 9.98
C GLU A 123 -15.40 -7.01 9.66
N ILE A 124 -14.76 -7.23 8.51
CA ILE A 124 -13.62 -6.42 8.06
C ILE A 124 -14.10 -5.00 7.74
N ARG A 125 -13.35 -4.03 8.26
CA ARG A 125 -13.50 -2.60 7.94
C ARG A 125 -12.23 -2.05 7.35
N ILE A 126 -12.35 -1.20 6.34
CA ILE A 126 -11.22 -0.45 5.82
C ILE A 126 -11.05 0.81 6.65
N VAL A 127 -9.90 0.90 7.33
CA VAL A 127 -9.45 2.09 8.04
C VAL A 127 -8.35 2.73 7.22
N PRO A 128 -8.53 3.97 6.74
CA PRO A 128 -7.52 4.59 5.87
C PRO A 128 -6.34 5.11 6.68
N PHE A 129 -5.12 4.76 6.25
CA PHE A 129 -3.88 5.34 6.77
C PHE A 129 -3.17 6.09 5.66
N ARG A 130 -2.89 7.38 5.89
CA ARG A 130 -2.17 8.23 4.95
C ARG A 130 -0.68 8.14 5.18
N GLY A 131 0.06 8.03 4.09
CA GLY A 131 1.51 8.16 4.06
C GLY A 131 1.89 9.44 3.31
N ASP A 132 2.54 10.37 4.00
CA ASP A 132 3.10 11.56 3.38
C ASP A 132 4.51 11.26 2.85
N TYR A 133 4.82 11.82 1.68
CA TYR A 133 6.14 11.70 1.06
C TYR A 133 6.83 13.06 1.01
N TYR A 134 8.14 13.00 0.97
CA TYR A 134 9.02 14.09 0.59
C TYR A 134 9.80 13.71 -0.66
N ARG A 135 10.28 14.69 -1.39
CA ARG A 135 11.22 14.52 -2.49
C ARG A 135 12.54 15.20 -2.12
N LEU A 136 13.66 14.59 -2.48
CA LEU A 136 14.94 15.29 -2.42
C LEU A 136 14.96 16.39 -3.48
N LYS A 137 15.55 17.54 -3.15
CA LYS A 137 15.83 18.58 -4.12
C LYS A 137 16.76 18.06 -5.23
N PRO A 138 16.62 18.54 -6.46
CA PRO A 138 17.42 18.04 -7.60
C PRO A 138 18.93 18.05 -7.34
N GLU A 139 19.45 19.08 -6.67
CA GLU A 139 20.86 19.21 -6.33
C GLU A 139 21.34 18.23 -5.25
N ARG A 140 20.42 17.49 -4.63
CA ARG A 140 20.70 16.50 -3.58
C ARG A 140 20.36 15.07 -3.99
N GLU A 141 19.82 14.84 -5.17
CA GLU A 141 19.46 13.52 -5.66
C GLU A 141 20.64 12.55 -5.77
N PHE A 142 21.87 13.08 -5.90
CA PHE A 142 23.10 12.29 -5.96
C PHE A 142 23.35 11.48 -4.68
N LEU A 143 22.71 11.83 -3.56
CA LEU A 143 22.81 11.11 -2.30
C LEU A 143 22.19 9.70 -2.35
N VAL A 144 21.35 9.42 -3.33
CA VAL A 144 20.65 8.13 -3.46
C VAL A 144 20.69 7.66 -4.91
N ARG A 145 21.33 6.51 -5.14
CA ARG A 145 21.46 5.95 -6.49
C ARG A 145 20.42 4.89 -6.82
N ASN A 146 20.05 4.09 -5.81
CA ASN A 146 19.12 2.96 -5.94
C ASN A 146 17.95 3.10 -4.97
N LEU A 147 17.24 2.01 -4.72
CA LEU A 147 16.21 1.91 -3.69
C LEU A 147 16.88 1.57 -2.35
N ILE A 148 16.57 2.30 -1.29
CA ILE A 148 17.17 2.08 0.03
C ILE A 148 16.06 1.93 1.07
N TYR A 149 15.91 0.70 1.61
CA TYR A 149 14.88 0.35 2.58
C TYR A 149 15.49 0.00 3.94
N PRO A 150 14.86 0.38 5.05
CA PRO A 150 15.21 -0.18 6.34
C PRO A 150 14.75 -1.63 6.44
N VAL A 151 15.43 -2.43 7.26
CA VAL A 151 14.89 -3.74 7.64
C VAL A 151 13.61 -3.52 8.44
N ALA A 152 12.51 -4.15 7.99
CA ALA A 152 11.20 -4.02 8.63
C ALA A 152 11.25 -4.49 10.09
N ASP A 153 10.59 -3.75 10.97
CA ASP A 153 10.38 -4.15 12.36
C ASP A 153 9.02 -4.84 12.48
N PRO A 154 8.94 -6.15 12.76
CA PRO A 154 7.67 -6.89 12.82
C PRO A 154 6.73 -6.42 13.94
N ARG A 155 7.23 -5.61 14.87
CA ARG A 155 6.38 -4.96 15.88
C ARG A 155 5.55 -3.82 15.29
N PHE A 156 5.93 -3.35 14.09
CA PHE A 156 5.26 -2.24 13.41
C PHE A 156 4.60 -2.76 12.13
N PRO A 157 3.31 -2.49 11.93
CA PRO A 157 2.56 -2.97 10.76
C PRO A 157 2.91 -2.23 9.48
N PHE A 158 3.76 -1.21 9.56
CA PHE A 158 4.14 -0.38 8.41
C PHE A 158 5.65 -0.40 8.23
N LEU A 159 6.07 -0.45 6.96
CA LEU A 159 7.47 -0.26 6.60
C LEU A 159 7.92 1.16 6.98
N GLY A 160 9.11 1.26 7.57
CA GLY A 160 9.71 2.56 7.88
C GLY A 160 9.98 3.41 6.64
N VAL A 161 10.25 4.69 6.86
CA VAL A 161 10.61 5.61 5.77
C VAL A 161 11.83 5.09 5.01
N HIS A 162 11.78 5.20 3.68
CA HIS A 162 12.79 4.68 2.76
C HIS A 162 12.97 5.63 1.59
N PHE A 163 13.98 5.40 0.77
CA PHE A 163 14.20 6.15 -0.46
C PHE A 163 13.83 5.34 -1.68
N THR A 164 13.10 5.98 -2.59
CA THR A 164 12.67 5.39 -3.85
C THR A 164 13.08 6.29 -5.00
N ARG A 165 13.89 5.76 -5.91
CA ARG A 165 14.17 6.40 -7.18
C ARG A 165 12.94 6.30 -8.08
N MET A 166 12.49 7.42 -8.60
CA MET A 166 11.27 7.47 -9.43
C MET A 166 11.60 7.22 -10.91
N ILE A 167 10.70 6.56 -11.61
CA ILE A 167 10.90 6.19 -13.02
C ILE A 167 11.02 7.41 -13.94
N ARG A 168 10.39 8.53 -13.58
CA ARG A 168 10.45 9.80 -14.30
C ARG A 168 11.51 10.75 -13.76
N GLY A 169 12.43 10.23 -12.94
CA GLY A 169 13.45 11.02 -12.23
C GLY A 169 12.95 11.53 -10.88
N GLY A 170 13.92 11.93 -10.05
CA GLY A 170 13.68 12.33 -8.67
C GLY A 170 13.83 11.18 -7.68
N ILE A 171 14.06 11.56 -6.43
CA ILE A 171 14.13 10.63 -5.30
C ILE A 171 13.01 10.98 -4.31
N GLU A 172 12.08 10.06 -4.13
CA GLU A 172 11.08 10.16 -3.06
C GLU A 172 11.58 9.53 -1.77
N ALA A 173 11.18 10.13 -0.65
CA ALA A 173 11.49 9.68 0.69
C ALA A 173 10.18 9.57 1.49
N GLY A 174 9.91 8.41 2.04
CA GLY A 174 8.67 8.15 2.78
C GLY A 174 8.27 6.69 2.72
N PRO A 175 6.98 6.40 2.97
CA PRO A 175 6.01 7.27 3.64
C PRO A 175 6.06 7.12 5.17
N ASN A 176 5.45 8.04 5.89
CA ASN A 176 4.97 7.81 7.25
C ASN A 176 3.62 7.05 7.23
N ALA A 177 2.98 6.87 8.40
CA ALA A 177 1.68 6.22 8.47
C ALA A 177 0.81 6.86 9.57
N VAL A 178 -0.12 7.72 9.19
CA VAL A 178 -1.06 8.38 10.09
C VAL A 178 -2.51 8.08 9.72
N LEU A 179 -3.39 8.02 10.72
CA LEU A 179 -4.82 7.86 10.48
C LEU A 179 -5.32 8.98 9.57
N SER A 180 -6.05 8.63 8.51
CA SER A 180 -6.75 9.59 7.66
C SER A 180 -8.23 9.67 8.05
N LEU A 181 -8.79 10.88 7.99
CA LEU A 181 -10.22 11.12 8.21
C LEU A 181 -11.01 11.21 6.90
N ALA A 182 -10.37 10.83 5.79
CA ALA A 182 -10.99 10.66 4.49
C ALA A 182 -10.35 9.47 3.77
N ARG A 183 -11.15 8.59 3.15
CA ARG A 183 -10.63 7.40 2.43
C ARG A 183 -9.84 7.78 1.18
N GLU A 184 -10.21 8.90 0.56
CA GLU A 184 -9.55 9.44 -0.63
C GLU A 184 -9.00 10.85 -0.36
N GLY A 185 -8.48 11.06 0.85
CA GLY A 185 -7.96 12.35 1.31
C GLY A 185 -6.44 12.46 1.18
N TYR A 186 -5.96 12.91 0.04
CA TYR A 186 -4.53 13.02 -0.28
C TYR A 186 -3.85 14.29 0.27
N SER A 187 -4.56 15.09 1.08
CA SER A 187 -3.99 16.24 1.80
C SER A 187 -4.05 16.03 3.32
N ARG A 188 -3.21 16.75 4.06
CA ARG A 188 -3.15 16.68 5.53
C ARG A 188 -4.43 17.17 6.20
N THR A 189 -5.17 18.04 5.54
CA THR A 189 -6.43 18.64 6.02
C THR A 189 -7.67 17.97 5.45
N ALA A 190 -7.51 16.90 4.63
CA ALA A 190 -8.63 16.21 4.05
C ALA A 190 -9.52 15.60 5.14
N PHE A 191 -10.78 15.94 5.08
CA PHE A 191 -11.80 15.47 6.01
C PHE A 191 -13.08 15.13 5.25
N HIS A 192 -13.59 13.92 5.47
CA HIS A 192 -14.89 13.51 4.95
C HIS A 192 -15.75 12.98 6.11
N PRO A 193 -16.89 13.60 6.43
CA PRO A 193 -17.66 13.29 7.66
C PRO A 193 -18.02 11.83 7.81
N ARG A 194 -18.48 11.18 6.72
CA ARG A 194 -18.85 9.77 6.72
C ARG A 194 -17.66 8.86 6.97
N ASP A 195 -16.49 9.17 6.36
CA ASP A 195 -15.30 8.35 6.52
C ASP A 195 -14.72 8.47 7.94
N ALA A 196 -14.70 9.69 8.46
CA ALA A 196 -14.31 9.97 9.84
C ALA A 196 -15.22 9.24 10.83
N PHE A 197 -16.54 9.35 10.65
CA PHE A 197 -17.52 8.67 11.49
C PHE A 197 -17.32 7.15 11.43
N ASP A 198 -17.26 6.54 10.24
CA ASP A 198 -17.10 5.10 10.06
C ASP A 198 -15.83 4.58 10.76
N ALA A 199 -14.73 5.36 10.71
CA ALA A 199 -13.48 4.99 11.38
C ALA A 199 -13.59 5.15 12.91
N LEU A 200 -14.11 6.26 13.39
CA LEU A 200 -14.15 6.60 14.82
C LEU A 200 -15.14 5.77 15.62
N VAL A 201 -16.24 5.31 15.02
CA VAL A 201 -17.21 4.41 15.69
C VAL A 201 -16.76 2.94 15.65
N PHE A 202 -15.69 2.61 14.92
CA PHE A 202 -15.24 1.25 14.79
C PHE A 202 -14.39 0.81 15.99
N PRO A 203 -14.84 -0.16 16.80
CA PRO A 203 -14.11 -0.58 18.00
C PRO A 203 -12.70 -1.10 17.72
N GLY A 204 -12.48 -1.69 16.52
CA GLY A 204 -11.18 -2.17 16.07
C GLY A 204 -10.13 -1.08 16.04
N LEU A 205 -10.48 0.13 15.57
CA LEU A 205 -9.54 1.26 15.55
C LEU A 205 -9.03 1.59 16.95
N TRP A 206 -9.93 1.69 17.94
CA TRP A 206 -9.54 2.06 19.31
C TRP A 206 -8.68 0.99 19.98
N ARG A 207 -8.99 -0.29 19.75
CA ARG A 207 -8.17 -1.41 20.22
C ARG A 207 -6.78 -1.44 19.57
N PHE A 208 -6.70 -1.15 18.27
CA PHE A 208 -5.44 -0.98 17.57
C PHE A 208 -4.63 0.19 18.12
N LEU A 209 -5.24 1.37 18.27
CA LEU A 209 -4.57 2.57 18.78
C LEU A 209 -4.08 2.35 20.22
N ALA A 210 -4.85 1.68 21.07
CA ALA A 210 -4.44 1.36 22.45
C ALA A 210 -3.24 0.39 22.48
N ARG A 211 -3.24 -0.63 21.61
CA ARG A 211 -2.16 -1.63 21.52
C ARG A 211 -0.87 -1.02 20.95
N HIS A 212 -0.97 -0.06 20.06
CA HIS A 212 0.16 0.54 19.34
C HIS A 212 0.33 2.05 19.65
N ALA A 213 -0.05 2.51 20.84
CA ALA A 213 -0.13 3.94 21.19
C ALA A 213 1.21 4.68 20.99
N SER A 214 2.32 4.11 21.42
CA SER A 214 3.65 4.72 21.28
C SER A 214 4.06 4.89 19.80
N MET A 215 3.77 3.88 18.99
CA MET A 215 4.01 3.91 17.55
C MET A 215 3.15 5.00 16.88
N CYS A 216 1.84 4.97 17.11
CA CYS A 216 0.91 5.95 16.53
C CYS A 216 1.30 7.38 16.91
N TRP A 217 1.72 7.60 18.16
CA TRP A 217 2.22 8.89 18.60
C TRP A 217 3.51 9.32 17.90
N SER A 218 4.45 8.39 17.70
CA SER A 218 5.70 8.67 16.98
C SER A 218 5.46 8.99 15.51
N GLU A 219 4.54 8.28 14.85
CA GLU A 219 4.14 8.56 13.47
C GLU A 219 3.46 9.93 13.34
N LEU A 220 2.55 10.24 14.28
CA LEU A 220 1.90 11.55 14.31
C LEU A 220 2.92 12.69 14.45
N ARG A 221 3.88 12.58 15.38
CA ARG A 221 4.94 13.58 15.53
C ARG A 221 5.79 13.72 14.25
N ARG A 222 6.10 12.61 13.58
CA ARG A 222 6.83 12.64 12.30
C ARG A 222 6.04 13.35 11.21
N ALA A 223 4.73 13.15 11.15
CA ALA A 223 3.87 13.80 10.15
C ALA A 223 3.86 15.33 10.27
N PHE A 224 4.03 15.86 11.49
CA PHE A 224 4.05 17.31 11.73
C PHE A 224 5.45 17.91 11.84
N SER A 225 6.52 17.10 11.79
CA SER A 225 7.89 17.58 11.92
C SER A 225 8.80 17.03 10.83
N ARG A 226 9.11 17.88 9.84
CA ARG A 226 10.09 17.58 8.79
C ARG A 226 11.45 17.17 9.39
N GLN A 227 11.84 17.79 10.51
CA GLN A 227 13.09 17.45 11.18
C GLN A 227 13.06 16.03 11.77
N LEU A 228 11.97 15.60 12.41
CA LEU A 228 11.83 14.23 12.91
C LEU A 228 11.75 13.22 11.78
N PHE A 229 11.10 13.58 10.69
CA PHE A 229 11.05 12.75 9.49
C PHE A 229 12.46 12.57 8.91
N CYS A 230 13.21 13.67 8.75
CA CYS A 230 14.58 13.65 8.25
C CYS A 230 15.50 12.80 9.13
N ARG A 231 15.40 12.87 10.45
CA ARG A 231 16.17 12.01 11.37
C ARG A 231 15.95 10.52 11.11
N SER A 232 14.75 10.13 10.70
CA SER A 232 14.50 8.73 10.33
C SER A 232 15.22 8.36 9.03
N LEU A 233 15.28 9.25 8.05
CA LEU A 233 16.02 9.07 6.80
C LEU A 233 17.54 9.05 7.02
N GLN A 234 18.04 9.84 7.95
CA GLN A 234 19.46 9.89 8.33
C GLN A 234 19.99 8.58 8.90
N THR A 235 19.11 7.67 9.33
CA THR A 235 19.53 6.30 9.69
C THR A 235 19.96 5.47 8.49
N LEU A 236 19.57 5.89 7.29
CA LEU A 236 19.90 5.24 6.01
C LEU A 236 20.94 6.06 5.24
N VAL A 237 20.75 7.37 5.14
CA VAL A 237 21.63 8.32 4.45
C VAL A 237 21.90 9.52 5.38
N PRO A 238 22.99 9.50 6.17
CA PRO A 238 23.26 10.50 7.21
C PRO A 238 23.40 11.94 6.73
N GLU A 239 23.79 12.13 5.48
CA GLU A 239 24.05 13.45 4.90
C GLU A 239 22.79 14.23 4.53
N VAL A 240 21.61 13.58 4.47
CA VAL A 240 20.34 14.26 4.16
C VAL A 240 20.00 15.24 5.27
N GLN A 241 19.66 16.48 4.89
CA GLN A 241 19.26 17.54 5.81
C GLN A 241 17.77 17.88 5.63
N PRO A 242 17.10 18.46 6.64
CA PRO A 242 15.71 18.88 6.51
C PRO A 242 15.46 19.84 5.34
N GLU A 243 16.44 20.65 5.00
CA GLU A 243 16.40 21.62 3.90
C GLU A 243 16.44 20.96 2.51
N ASP A 244 16.93 19.71 2.43
CA ASP A 244 16.98 18.92 1.20
C ASP A 244 15.61 18.32 0.83
N LEU A 245 14.65 18.37 1.77
CA LEU A 245 13.35 17.72 1.64
C LEU A 245 12.27 18.73 1.22
N GLU A 246 11.63 18.47 0.10
CA GLU A 246 10.43 19.19 -0.35
C GLU A 246 9.20 18.30 -0.17
N PRO A 247 8.04 18.84 0.29
CA PRO A 247 6.81 18.07 0.36
C PRO A 247 6.45 17.50 -1.02
N ALA A 248 6.18 16.20 -1.06
CA ALA A 248 5.66 15.52 -2.23
C ALA A 248 4.18 15.14 -2.03
N GLY A 249 3.67 14.23 -2.80
CA GLY A 249 2.30 13.74 -2.67
C GLY A 249 2.06 12.94 -1.39
N ALA A 250 0.87 12.36 -1.32
CA ALA A 250 0.50 11.41 -0.29
C ALA A 250 -0.22 10.21 -0.91
N GLY A 251 -0.06 9.05 -0.28
CA GLY A 251 -0.85 7.85 -0.60
C GLY A 251 -1.78 7.50 0.55
N ILE A 252 -2.90 6.85 0.26
CA ILE A 252 -3.80 6.31 1.28
C ILE A 252 -3.76 4.79 1.20
N ARG A 253 -3.43 4.16 2.32
CA ARG A 253 -3.49 2.69 2.46
C ARG A 253 -4.89 2.27 2.88
N ALA A 254 -5.48 1.35 2.13
CA ALA A 254 -6.70 0.66 2.48
C ALA A 254 -6.39 -0.42 3.52
N GLN A 255 -6.25 -0.04 4.78
CA GLN A 255 -5.88 -0.98 5.82
C GLN A 255 -7.11 -1.73 6.32
N ALA A 256 -7.23 -3.00 5.96
CA ALA A 256 -8.26 -3.86 6.48
C ALA A 256 -8.00 -4.22 7.95
N MET A 257 -9.02 -4.14 8.77
CA MET A 257 -8.95 -4.34 10.22
C MET A 257 -10.17 -5.11 10.71
N THR A 258 -9.95 -6.00 11.68
CA THR A 258 -11.01 -6.75 12.36
C THR A 258 -11.49 -6.00 13.62
N PRO A 259 -12.68 -6.33 14.17
CA PRO A 259 -13.23 -5.64 15.34
C PRO A 259 -12.36 -5.72 16.58
N ASP A 260 -11.51 -6.74 16.71
CA ASP A 260 -10.55 -6.89 17.81
C ASP A 260 -9.27 -6.06 17.65
N GLY A 261 -9.17 -5.29 16.54
CA GLY A 261 -8.07 -4.37 16.27
C GLY A 261 -6.82 -5.03 15.68
N ARG A 262 -6.95 -6.24 15.13
CA ARG A 262 -5.88 -6.84 14.33
C ARG A 262 -5.98 -6.35 12.89
N LEU A 263 -4.82 -6.12 12.28
CA LEU A 263 -4.75 -5.87 10.84
C LEU A 263 -4.89 -7.18 10.09
N VAL A 264 -5.57 -7.14 8.96
CA VAL A 264 -5.62 -8.26 8.01
C VAL A 264 -4.35 -8.17 7.17
N GLU A 265 -3.41 -9.08 7.42
CA GLU A 265 -2.07 -9.05 6.82
C GLU A 265 -1.98 -9.80 5.49
N ASP A 266 -2.98 -10.63 5.20
CA ASP A 266 -3.04 -11.44 3.98
C ASP A 266 -4.23 -11.03 3.10
N PHE A 267 -4.27 -11.59 1.89
CA PHE A 267 -5.40 -11.41 0.98
C PHE A 267 -6.68 -11.94 1.62
N ALA A 268 -7.77 -11.20 1.43
CA ALA A 268 -9.08 -11.62 1.91
C ALA A 268 -10.11 -11.48 0.78
N PHE A 269 -10.66 -12.60 0.37
CA PHE A 269 -11.68 -12.70 -0.65
C PHE A 269 -12.99 -13.22 -0.06
N LEU A 270 -14.11 -12.78 -0.61
CA LEU A 270 -15.44 -13.31 -0.33
C LEU A 270 -16.08 -13.71 -1.66
N ALA A 271 -16.07 -15.02 -1.95
CA ALA A 271 -16.61 -15.59 -3.18
C ALA A 271 -17.92 -16.32 -2.88
N ARG A 272 -19.06 -15.76 -3.29
CA ARG A 272 -20.39 -16.35 -3.18
C ARG A 272 -21.43 -15.59 -3.99
N ARG A 273 -22.57 -16.21 -4.25
CA ARG A 273 -23.72 -15.58 -4.92
C ARG A 273 -23.34 -14.97 -6.28
N ARG A 274 -22.55 -15.70 -7.07
CA ARG A 274 -22.05 -15.24 -8.38
C ARG A 274 -21.20 -13.94 -8.28
N ALA A 275 -20.56 -13.72 -7.14
CA ALA A 275 -19.70 -12.55 -6.95
C ALA A 275 -18.41 -12.89 -6.22
N VAL A 276 -17.33 -12.18 -6.55
CA VAL A 276 -16.07 -12.18 -5.82
C VAL A 276 -15.78 -10.76 -5.33
N HIS A 277 -15.66 -10.59 -4.03
CA HIS A 277 -15.27 -9.33 -3.40
C HIS A 277 -13.84 -9.45 -2.87
N VAL A 278 -12.94 -8.61 -3.35
CA VAL A 278 -11.59 -8.45 -2.79
C VAL A 278 -11.68 -7.51 -1.59
N LEU A 279 -11.77 -8.08 -0.39
CA LEU A 279 -11.93 -7.31 0.86
C LEU A 279 -10.60 -6.72 1.35
N ASN A 280 -9.50 -7.41 1.08
CA ASN A 280 -8.15 -6.94 1.39
C ASN A 280 -7.16 -7.40 0.33
N ALA A 281 -6.35 -6.46 -0.13
CA ALA A 281 -5.14 -6.71 -0.89
C ALA A 281 -4.04 -5.84 -0.26
N PRO A 282 -3.24 -6.42 0.66
CA PRO A 282 -2.31 -5.64 1.47
C PRO A 282 -1.23 -4.98 0.62
N SER A 283 -0.87 -3.74 0.96
CA SER A 283 0.24 -3.03 0.30
C SER A 283 1.57 -3.76 0.56
N PRO A 284 2.37 -4.02 -0.46
CA PRO A 284 2.38 -3.50 -1.85
C PRO A 284 1.70 -4.42 -2.89
N ALA A 285 0.41 -4.67 -2.80
CA ALA A 285 -0.33 -5.58 -3.69
C ALA A 285 -0.22 -5.22 -5.19
N ALA A 286 -0.01 -3.95 -5.54
CA ALA A 286 0.13 -3.52 -6.92
C ALA A 286 1.26 -4.26 -7.68
N THR A 287 2.34 -4.65 -6.98
CA THR A 287 3.45 -5.42 -7.55
C THR A 287 3.05 -6.84 -7.96
N ALA A 288 1.99 -7.38 -7.38
CA ALA A 288 1.45 -8.71 -7.65
C ALA A 288 0.07 -8.67 -8.36
N CYS A 289 -0.33 -7.52 -8.93
CA CYS A 289 -1.70 -7.32 -9.43
C CYS A 289 -2.12 -8.33 -10.49
N LEU A 290 -1.21 -8.80 -11.34
CA LEU A 290 -1.53 -9.82 -12.36
C LEU A 290 -1.82 -11.18 -11.72
N ALA A 291 -0.99 -11.63 -10.78
CA ALA A 291 -1.21 -12.87 -10.04
C ALA A 291 -2.49 -12.82 -9.18
N ILE A 292 -2.75 -11.66 -8.54
CA ILE A 292 -4.00 -11.44 -7.80
C ILE A 292 -5.20 -11.51 -8.75
N GLY A 293 -5.08 -10.92 -9.94
CA GLY A 293 -6.13 -10.98 -10.96
C GLY A 293 -6.43 -12.41 -11.42
N GLU A 294 -5.39 -13.22 -11.56
CA GLU A 294 -5.50 -14.66 -11.90
C GLU A 294 -6.21 -15.45 -10.80
N GLU A 295 -5.86 -15.23 -9.54
CA GLU A 295 -6.51 -15.82 -8.37
C GLU A 295 -8.00 -15.43 -8.30
N VAL A 296 -8.31 -14.14 -8.48
CA VAL A 296 -9.70 -13.63 -8.49
C VAL A 296 -10.50 -14.27 -9.62
N ALA A 297 -9.92 -14.41 -10.82
CA ALA A 297 -10.53 -15.06 -11.95
C ALA A 297 -10.78 -16.56 -11.67
N GLY A 298 -9.83 -17.25 -11.02
CA GLY A 298 -9.96 -18.64 -10.59
C GLY A 298 -11.10 -18.83 -9.59
N GLN A 299 -11.21 -17.95 -8.60
CA GLN A 299 -12.33 -17.98 -7.63
C GLN A 299 -13.67 -17.71 -8.30
N LEU A 300 -13.72 -16.81 -9.29
CA LEU A 300 -14.94 -16.59 -10.06
C LEU A 300 -15.31 -17.83 -10.87
N ALA A 301 -14.33 -18.46 -11.54
CA ALA A 301 -14.55 -19.68 -12.32
C ALA A 301 -15.09 -20.84 -11.46
N ALA A 302 -14.71 -20.91 -10.19
CA ALA A 302 -15.25 -21.92 -9.26
C ALA A 302 -16.72 -21.68 -8.87
N LEU A 303 -17.31 -20.53 -9.22
CA LEU A 303 -18.73 -20.22 -9.03
C LEU A 303 -19.57 -20.48 -10.30
N LEU A 304 -18.93 -20.82 -11.43
CA LEU A 304 -19.58 -21.22 -12.69
C LEU A 304 -20.11 -22.64 -12.60
#